data_5e77a421f8318569412d0e2104d2d252
#
_entry.id   5e77a421f8318569412d0e2104d2d252
#
_cell.length_a   1.000
_cell.length_b   1.000
_cell.length_c   1.000
_cell.angle_alpha   90.00
_cell.angle_beta   90.00
_cell.angle_gamma   90.00
#
_symmetry.space_group_name_H-M   'P 1'
#
loop_
_entity.id
_entity.type
_entity.pdbx_description
1 polymer ?
#
loop_
_entity_poly.entity_id
_entity_poly.type
_entity_poly.pdbx_seq_one_letter_code
_entity_poly.pdbx_strand_id
1 'polypeptide(L)'
;ELNPVINSDSENGGGYKKNKSDRTSIQTSLNWDIPFLKGLSAKFMYNYSRYNALYKGWNPAYTLYTYKDEQYIPKTYMSPSTLVQDVHWATTNGLQLSVNYKRQFGQHTIDVLGLFEQSQNRTEYQGAQRYYTFDLDELAAGNNDKTQVIGASFPDIIRRQGYVGRLNYNFAERYLLELAFRYDGSSMYTGSGQFGLFPG
;
A
#
# COMPACT_ATOMS: atom_id res chain seq x y z
N GLU A 1 -13.47 -34.44 -5.80
CA GLU A 1 -12.23 -34.45 -4.98
C GLU A 1 -11.03 -34.21 -5.89
N LEU A 2 -10.13 -33.30 -5.47
CA LEU A 2 -8.88 -33.04 -6.18
C LEU A 2 -7.87 -34.14 -5.84
N ASN A 3 -7.21 -34.70 -6.83
CA ASN A 3 -6.17 -35.71 -6.62
C ASN A 3 -4.91 -35.04 -6.02
N PRO A 4 -4.48 -35.40 -4.79
CA PRO A 4 -3.31 -34.76 -4.15
C PRO A 4 -2.00 -34.95 -4.94
N VAL A 5 -1.85 -36.06 -5.64
CA VAL A 5 -0.64 -36.34 -6.43
C VAL A 5 -0.54 -35.35 -7.60
N ILE A 6 -1.64 -35.13 -8.33
CA ILE A 6 -1.68 -34.18 -9.43
C ILE A 6 -1.49 -32.74 -8.93
N ASN A 7 -2.10 -32.39 -7.80
CA ASN A 7 -1.95 -31.05 -7.23
C ASN A 7 -0.53 -30.72 -6.74
N SER A 8 0.26 -31.72 -6.44
CA SER A 8 1.67 -31.54 -6.05
C SER A 8 2.63 -31.50 -7.24
N ASP A 9 2.16 -31.88 -8.43
CA ASP A 9 2.96 -31.92 -9.66
C ASP A 9 2.64 -30.71 -10.53
N SER A 10 3.48 -29.68 -10.45
CA SER A 10 3.32 -28.44 -11.22
C SER A 10 3.49 -28.61 -12.74
N GLU A 11 4.13 -29.71 -13.19
CA GLU A 11 4.40 -29.97 -14.60
C GLU A 11 3.25 -30.75 -15.27
N ASN A 12 2.60 -31.68 -14.52
CA ASN A 12 1.62 -32.61 -15.10
C ASN A 12 0.16 -32.35 -14.64
N GLY A 13 -0.18 -31.14 -14.18
CA GLY A 13 -1.57 -30.81 -13.91
C GLY A 13 -1.82 -30.03 -12.62
N GLY A 14 -0.86 -29.90 -11.71
CA GLY A 14 -1.01 -29.18 -10.44
C GLY A 14 -1.05 -27.64 -10.62
N GLY A 15 -0.51 -27.15 -11.74
CA GLY A 15 -0.41 -25.73 -11.99
C GLY A 15 0.48 -24.99 -10.97
N TYR A 16 0.31 -23.68 -10.85
CA TYR A 16 1.08 -22.90 -9.90
C TYR A 16 0.37 -21.61 -9.50
N LYS A 17 0.80 -21.04 -8.36
CA LYS A 17 0.47 -19.68 -7.91
C LYS A 17 1.77 -18.96 -7.59
N LYS A 18 2.06 -17.89 -8.32
CA LYS A 18 3.27 -17.07 -8.15
C LYS A 18 2.87 -15.66 -7.73
N ASN A 19 3.51 -15.16 -6.68
CA ASN A 19 3.41 -13.77 -6.24
C ASN A 19 4.78 -13.12 -6.39
N LYS A 20 4.82 -11.99 -7.07
CA LYS A 20 6.01 -11.16 -7.18
C LYS A 20 5.64 -9.75 -6.74
N SER A 21 6.39 -9.18 -5.79
CA SER A 21 6.16 -7.82 -5.35
C SER A 21 7.48 -7.08 -5.21
N ASP A 22 7.42 -5.79 -5.47
CA ASP A 22 8.51 -4.86 -5.25
C ASP A 22 8.02 -3.62 -4.53
N ARG A 23 8.89 -3.03 -3.74
CA ARG A 23 8.65 -1.75 -3.07
C ARG A 23 9.87 -0.86 -3.23
N THR A 24 9.64 0.32 -3.74
CA THR A 24 10.63 1.39 -3.78
C THR A 24 10.20 2.48 -2.80
N SER A 25 11.10 2.90 -1.92
CA SER A 25 10.84 3.98 -0.97
C SER A 25 12.00 4.96 -0.99
N ILE A 26 11.66 6.25 -1.08
CA ILE A 26 12.62 7.35 -1.07
C ILE A 26 12.16 8.32 0.01
N GLN A 27 13.09 8.70 0.89
CA GLN A 27 12.86 9.74 1.88
C GLN A 27 13.97 10.77 1.80
N THR A 28 13.56 12.02 1.74
CA THR A 28 14.48 13.17 1.73
C THR A 28 14.12 14.08 2.89
N SER A 29 15.14 14.58 3.60
CA SER A 29 14.94 15.59 4.64
C SER A 29 16.00 16.68 4.55
N LEU A 30 15.57 17.90 4.84
CA LEU A 30 16.41 19.07 4.95
C LEU A 30 16.15 19.70 6.32
N ASN A 31 17.21 19.89 7.12
CA ASN A 31 17.16 20.62 8.36
C ASN A 31 17.94 21.92 8.16
N TRP A 32 17.36 23.02 8.58
CA TRP A 32 17.94 24.33 8.46
C TRP A 32 17.89 25.08 9.78
N ASP A 33 19.07 25.31 10.38
CA ASP A 33 19.20 26.19 11.52
C ASP A 33 19.30 27.63 11.01
N ILE A 34 18.36 28.47 11.41
CA ILE A 34 18.21 29.82 10.87
C ILE A 34 19.21 30.76 11.56
N PRO A 35 20.25 31.23 10.87
CA PRO A 35 21.41 31.87 11.53
C PRO A 35 21.11 33.23 12.12
N PHE A 36 20.12 33.96 11.58
CA PHE A 36 19.76 35.32 12.06
C PHE A 36 18.80 35.31 13.25
N LEU A 37 18.22 34.14 13.62
CA LEU A 37 17.36 34.00 14.79
C LEU A 37 17.80 32.80 15.63
N LYS A 38 18.63 33.07 16.65
CA LYS A 38 19.17 32.02 17.50
C LYS A 38 18.07 31.18 18.16
N GLY A 39 18.14 29.89 17.97
CA GLY A 39 17.18 28.93 18.49
C GLY A 39 16.02 28.60 17.56
N LEU A 40 15.95 29.20 16.36
CA LEU A 40 14.96 28.87 15.33
C LEU A 40 15.56 27.85 14.34
N SER A 41 14.81 26.77 14.10
CA SER A 41 15.13 25.80 13.07
C SER A 41 13.88 25.43 12.27
N ALA A 42 14.09 25.05 11.03
CA ALA A 42 13.04 24.54 10.15
C ALA A 42 13.46 23.16 9.61
N LYS A 43 12.49 22.29 9.42
CA LYS A 43 12.68 20.99 8.82
C LYS A 43 11.66 20.75 7.74
N PHE A 44 12.14 20.35 6.58
CA PHE A 44 11.36 19.78 5.49
C PHE A 44 11.62 18.30 5.44
N MET A 45 10.57 17.50 5.23
CA MET A 45 10.69 16.07 4.95
C MET A 45 9.69 15.68 3.87
N TYR A 46 10.15 14.93 2.89
CA TYR A 46 9.32 14.33 1.86
C TYR A 46 9.61 12.85 1.78
N ASN A 47 8.55 12.04 1.74
CA ASN A 47 8.64 10.61 1.51
C ASN A 47 7.76 10.20 0.34
N TYR A 48 8.30 9.30 -0.46
CA TYR A 48 7.61 8.64 -1.57
C TYR A 48 7.79 7.14 -1.43
N SER A 49 6.71 6.39 -1.54
CA SER A 49 6.77 4.92 -1.61
C SER A 49 5.87 4.42 -2.72
N ARG A 50 6.39 3.51 -3.53
CA ARG A 50 5.64 2.78 -4.55
C ARG A 50 5.73 1.29 -4.27
N TYR A 51 4.61 0.64 -4.26
CA TYR A 51 4.45 -0.80 -4.15
C TYR A 51 3.76 -1.33 -5.39
N ASN A 52 4.30 -2.40 -5.99
CA ASN A 52 3.68 -3.15 -7.06
C ASN A 52 3.63 -4.62 -6.63
N ALA A 53 2.54 -5.29 -6.95
CA ALA A 53 2.41 -6.73 -6.77
C ALA A 53 1.77 -7.35 -8.01
N LEU A 54 2.36 -8.42 -8.50
CA LEU A 54 1.87 -9.24 -9.58
C LEU A 54 1.55 -10.62 -9.02
N TYR A 55 0.32 -11.04 -9.15
CA TYR A 55 -0.11 -12.41 -8.95
C TYR A 55 -0.29 -13.09 -10.30
N LYS A 56 0.22 -14.32 -10.48
CA LYS A 56 0.00 -15.15 -11.63
C LYS A 56 -0.38 -16.56 -11.15
N GLY A 57 -1.58 -17.02 -11.49
CA GLY A 57 -2.08 -18.33 -11.16
C GLY A 57 -2.43 -19.12 -12.43
N TRP A 58 -1.78 -20.24 -12.65
CA TRP A 58 -2.04 -21.15 -13.75
C TRP A 58 -2.71 -22.42 -13.24
N ASN A 59 -3.85 -22.78 -13.81
CA ASN A 59 -4.57 -24.01 -13.54
C ASN A 59 -4.74 -24.77 -14.86
N PRO A 60 -3.84 -25.71 -15.18
CA PRO A 60 -3.92 -26.51 -16.39
C PRO A 60 -5.06 -27.51 -16.31
N ALA A 61 -5.63 -27.85 -17.46
CA ALA A 61 -6.51 -29.01 -17.58
C ALA A 61 -5.67 -30.30 -17.50
N TYR A 62 -6.18 -31.29 -16.81
CA TYR A 62 -5.52 -32.61 -16.73
C TYR A 62 -6.53 -33.72 -16.85
N THR A 63 -6.07 -34.91 -17.31
CA THR A 63 -6.92 -36.09 -17.53
C THR A 63 -6.47 -37.21 -16.61
N LEU A 64 -7.41 -37.76 -15.85
CA LEU A 64 -7.22 -39.00 -15.08
C LEU A 64 -7.91 -40.15 -15.78
N TYR A 65 -7.38 -41.34 -15.58
CA TYR A 65 -7.91 -42.57 -16.14
C TYR A 65 -8.39 -43.48 -15.00
N THR A 66 -9.62 -43.97 -15.13
CA THR A 66 -10.17 -45.01 -14.25
C THR A 66 -10.15 -46.32 -15.01
N TYR A 67 -9.54 -47.36 -14.42
CA TYR A 67 -9.58 -48.70 -15.01
C TYR A 67 -10.86 -49.39 -14.58
N LYS A 68 -11.69 -49.73 -15.57
CA LYS A 68 -12.96 -50.43 -15.36
C LYS A 68 -13.26 -51.27 -16.61
N ASP A 69 -13.75 -52.48 -16.39
CA ASP A 69 -14.15 -53.44 -17.46
C ASP A 69 -13.05 -53.59 -18.52
N GLU A 70 -11.80 -53.82 -18.06
CA GLU A 70 -10.60 -53.97 -18.88
C GLU A 70 -10.23 -52.76 -19.76
N GLN A 71 -10.80 -51.62 -19.47
CA GLN A 71 -10.57 -50.39 -20.25
C GLN A 71 -10.17 -49.20 -19.33
N TYR A 72 -9.33 -48.30 -19.87
CA TYR A 72 -9.01 -47.02 -19.25
C TYR A 72 -10.00 -45.95 -19.70
N ILE A 73 -10.86 -45.54 -18.78
CA ILE A 73 -11.86 -44.49 -19.02
C ILE A 73 -11.28 -43.15 -18.67
N PRO A 74 -11.05 -42.21 -19.63
CA PRO A 74 -10.53 -40.89 -19.35
C PRO A 74 -11.60 -39.97 -18.74
N LYS A 75 -11.17 -39.12 -17.81
CA LYS A 75 -11.95 -38.01 -17.29
C LYS A 75 -11.08 -36.78 -17.15
N THR A 76 -11.43 -35.71 -17.87
CA THR A 76 -10.71 -34.44 -17.85
C THR A 76 -11.25 -33.54 -16.75
N TYR A 77 -10.35 -32.93 -16.01
CA TYR A 77 -10.61 -32.00 -14.92
C TYR A 77 -10.02 -30.63 -15.25
N MET A 78 -10.53 -29.56 -14.64
CA MET A 78 -10.07 -28.17 -14.82
C MET A 78 -10.05 -27.70 -16.30
N SER A 79 -10.93 -28.27 -17.13
CA SER A 79 -11.03 -27.91 -18.55
C SER A 79 -12.07 -26.79 -18.77
N PRO A 80 -11.72 -25.76 -19.54
CA PRO A 80 -10.41 -25.48 -20.13
C PRO A 80 -9.38 -25.01 -19.10
N SER A 81 -8.08 -25.13 -19.45
CA SER A 81 -7.00 -24.52 -18.66
C SER A 81 -7.24 -23.04 -18.45
N THR A 82 -6.86 -22.50 -17.30
CA THR A 82 -7.10 -21.08 -16.96
C THR A 82 -5.84 -20.40 -16.44
N LEU A 83 -5.64 -19.17 -16.87
CA LEU A 83 -4.67 -18.23 -16.30
C LEU A 83 -5.39 -17.07 -15.64
N VAL A 84 -5.04 -16.80 -14.39
CA VAL A 84 -5.43 -15.60 -13.63
C VAL A 84 -4.19 -14.75 -13.45
N GLN A 85 -4.28 -13.48 -13.79
CA GLN A 85 -3.20 -12.52 -13.55
C GLN A 85 -3.76 -11.23 -12.99
N ASP A 86 -3.26 -10.85 -11.80
CA ASP A 86 -3.70 -9.65 -11.07
C ASP A 86 -2.51 -8.74 -10.84
N VAL A 87 -2.74 -7.45 -10.94
CA VAL A 87 -1.76 -6.42 -10.63
C VAL A 87 -2.34 -5.43 -9.63
N HIS A 88 -1.59 -5.18 -8.58
CA HIS A 88 -1.89 -4.17 -7.56
C HIS A 88 -0.82 -3.09 -7.57
N TRP A 89 -1.25 -1.83 -7.53
CA TRP A 89 -0.36 -0.69 -7.36
C TRP A 89 -0.77 0.10 -6.13
N ALA A 90 0.21 0.49 -5.36
CA ALA A 90 0.01 1.44 -4.28
C ALA A 90 1.10 2.51 -4.31
N THR A 91 0.71 3.77 -4.20
CA THR A 91 1.64 4.89 -4.13
C THR A 91 1.30 5.73 -2.91
N THR A 92 2.29 6.00 -2.08
CA THR A 92 2.15 6.85 -0.90
C THR A 92 3.11 8.02 -1.03
N ASN A 93 2.58 9.23 -0.88
CA ASN A 93 3.34 10.47 -0.78
C ASN A 93 3.12 11.08 0.60
N GLY A 94 4.16 11.60 1.21
CA GLY A 94 4.08 12.32 2.47
C GLY A 94 4.97 13.56 2.46
N LEU A 95 4.44 14.66 2.97
CA LEU A 95 5.13 15.92 3.15
C LEU A 95 5.01 16.35 4.60
N GLN A 96 6.12 16.76 5.21
CA GLN A 96 6.13 17.41 6.52
C GLN A 96 6.97 18.68 6.46
N LEU A 97 6.42 19.74 7.03
CA LEU A 97 7.10 21.01 7.26
C LEU A 97 7.00 21.32 8.74
N SER A 98 8.13 21.54 9.40
CA SER A 98 8.11 21.96 10.80
C SER A 98 9.03 23.13 11.05
N VAL A 99 8.63 23.97 12.00
CA VAL A 99 9.41 25.06 12.52
C VAL A 99 9.48 24.87 14.03
N ASN A 100 10.69 24.91 14.56
CA ASN A 100 10.93 24.81 16.00
C ASN A 100 11.71 26.02 16.48
N TYR A 101 11.24 26.63 17.56
CA TYR A 101 11.93 27.71 18.24
C TYR A 101 12.19 27.34 19.69
N LYS A 102 13.46 27.18 20.06
CA LYS A 102 13.90 26.84 21.40
C LYS A 102 14.90 27.87 21.91
N ARG A 103 14.58 28.49 23.02
CA ARG A 103 15.46 29.52 23.62
C ARG A 103 15.32 29.61 25.11
N GLN A 104 16.43 29.92 25.77
CA GLN A 104 16.48 30.24 27.21
C GLN A 104 16.76 31.74 27.41
N PHE A 105 16.00 32.34 28.28
CA PHE A 105 16.11 33.74 28.70
C PHE A 105 16.21 33.78 30.25
N GLY A 106 17.41 33.81 30.78
CA GLY A 106 17.62 33.72 32.23
C GLY A 106 17.04 32.41 32.79
N GLN A 107 16.03 32.48 33.65
CA GLN A 107 15.37 31.30 34.21
C GLN A 107 14.20 30.76 33.38
N HIS A 108 13.89 31.38 32.25
CA HIS A 108 12.78 31.00 31.38
C HIS A 108 13.31 30.20 30.17
N THR A 109 12.80 29.01 29.93
CA THR A 109 13.03 28.25 28.73
C THR A 109 11.71 28.06 27.97
N ILE A 110 11.71 28.41 26.69
CA ILE A 110 10.57 28.28 25.78
C ILE A 110 10.98 27.33 24.66
N ASP A 111 10.10 26.38 24.34
CA ASP A 111 10.24 25.47 23.17
C ASP A 111 8.88 25.40 22.45
N VAL A 112 8.82 25.96 21.25
CA VAL A 112 7.61 26.03 20.43
C VAL A 112 7.82 25.24 19.14
N LEU A 113 6.89 24.35 18.84
CA LEU A 113 6.84 23.59 17.60
C LEU A 113 5.56 23.92 16.83
N GLY A 114 5.71 24.25 15.56
CA GLY A 114 4.65 24.22 14.55
C GLY A 114 4.96 23.18 13.51
N LEU A 115 4.02 22.28 13.21
CA LEU A 115 4.17 21.24 12.21
C LEU A 115 2.95 21.23 11.29
N PHE A 116 3.21 21.18 9.99
CA PHE A 116 2.25 20.83 8.95
C PHE A 116 2.64 19.49 8.35
N GLU A 117 1.67 18.62 8.20
CA GLU A 117 1.85 17.34 7.49
C GLU A 117 0.72 17.09 6.51
N GLN A 118 1.06 16.46 5.39
CA GLN A 118 0.11 16.01 4.39
C GLN A 118 0.54 14.65 3.87
N SER A 119 -0.44 13.76 3.68
CA SER A 119 -0.19 12.46 3.03
C SER A 119 -1.28 12.13 2.01
N GLN A 120 -0.89 11.41 0.97
CA GLN A 120 -1.80 10.82 -0.01
C GLN A 120 -1.41 9.37 -0.22
N ASN A 121 -2.39 8.48 -0.08
CA ASN A 121 -2.29 7.09 -0.50
C ASN A 121 -3.22 6.88 -1.69
N ARG A 122 -2.70 6.25 -2.76
CA ARG A 122 -3.44 5.87 -3.96
C ARG A 122 -3.23 4.40 -4.20
N THR A 123 -4.32 3.64 -4.30
CA THR A 123 -4.31 2.21 -4.60
C THR A 123 -5.14 1.92 -5.83
N GLU A 124 -4.66 0.98 -6.64
CA GLU A 124 -5.33 0.53 -7.86
C GLU A 124 -5.16 -0.98 -7.98
N TYR A 125 -6.14 -1.61 -8.59
CA TYR A 125 -6.17 -3.03 -8.85
C TYR A 125 -6.68 -3.29 -10.26
N GLN A 126 -6.07 -4.27 -10.93
CA GLN A 126 -6.53 -4.79 -12.20
C GLN A 126 -6.25 -6.29 -12.28
N GLY A 127 -7.24 -7.06 -12.69
CA GLY A 127 -7.11 -8.50 -12.87
C GLY A 127 -7.80 -9.00 -14.13
N ALA A 128 -7.24 -10.03 -14.72
CA ALA A 128 -7.80 -10.71 -15.87
C ALA A 128 -7.69 -12.22 -15.73
N GLN A 129 -8.69 -12.93 -16.25
CA GLN A 129 -8.69 -14.37 -16.42
C GLN A 129 -8.87 -14.70 -17.89
N ARG A 130 -8.07 -15.65 -18.38
CA ARG A 130 -8.22 -16.18 -19.73
C ARG A 130 -8.28 -17.70 -19.71
N TYR A 131 -8.91 -18.26 -20.73
CA TYR A 131 -9.07 -19.69 -20.95
C TYR A 131 -8.20 -20.12 -22.11
N TYR A 132 -7.70 -21.37 -22.05
CA TYR A 132 -6.72 -21.89 -23.00
C TYR A 132 -7.15 -23.25 -23.53
N THR A 133 -6.90 -23.46 -24.82
CA THR A 133 -7.11 -24.75 -25.49
C THR A 133 -5.83 -25.59 -25.57
N PHE A 134 -4.71 -25.02 -25.16
CA PHE A 134 -3.38 -25.65 -25.13
C PHE A 134 -2.59 -25.10 -23.92
N ASP A 135 -1.57 -25.85 -23.49
CA ASP A 135 -0.82 -25.52 -22.29
C ASP A 135 0.26 -24.45 -22.56
N LEU A 136 -0.16 -23.18 -22.52
CA LEU A 136 0.72 -22.03 -22.60
C LEU A 136 0.21 -20.96 -21.63
N ASP A 137 0.97 -20.70 -20.60
CA ASP A 137 0.61 -19.81 -19.49
C ASP A 137 0.93 -18.33 -19.73
N GLU A 138 0.82 -17.86 -20.97
CA GLU A 138 1.02 -16.47 -21.34
C GLU A 138 -0.33 -15.76 -21.57
N LEU A 139 -0.54 -14.61 -20.93
CA LEU A 139 -1.82 -13.91 -20.98
C LEU A 139 -2.25 -13.58 -22.41
N ALA A 140 -1.28 -13.27 -23.30
CA ALA A 140 -1.55 -12.95 -24.70
C ALA A 140 -2.07 -14.13 -25.51
N ALA A 141 -1.77 -15.37 -25.09
CA ALA A 141 -2.11 -16.60 -25.83
C ALA A 141 -3.49 -17.17 -25.49
N GLY A 142 -4.20 -16.59 -24.52
CA GLY A 142 -5.53 -17.06 -24.12
C GLY A 142 -6.59 -16.87 -25.21
N ASN A 143 -7.65 -17.70 -25.15
CA ASN A 143 -8.80 -17.61 -26.04
C ASN A 143 -9.58 -16.32 -25.81
N ASN A 144 -9.77 -15.50 -26.84
CA ASN A 144 -10.48 -14.22 -26.76
C ASN A 144 -11.98 -14.40 -26.48
N ASP A 145 -12.59 -15.49 -26.91
CA ASP A 145 -14.03 -15.74 -26.74
C ASP A 145 -14.42 -15.93 -25.27
N LYS A 146 -13.45 -16.28 -24.42
CA LYS A 146 -13.66 -16.55 -23.00
C LYS A 146 -12.77 -15.70 -22.09
N THR A 147 -12.40 -14.52 -22.54
CA THR A 147 -11.63 -13.58 -21.71
C THR A 147 -12.54 -12.94 -20.68
N GLN A 148 -12.12 -12.93 -19.43
CA GLN A 148 -12.81 -12.28 -18.33
C GLN A 148 -11.91 -11.22 -17.69
N VAL A 149 -12.48 -10.05 -17.41
CA VAL A 149 -11.94 -9.12 -16.44
C VAL A 149 -12.40 -9.60 -15.07
N ILE A 150 -11.46 -10.05 -14.21
CA ILE A 150 -11.77 -10.52 -12.85
C ILE A 150 -12.20 -9.36 -11.98
N GLY A 151 -11.55 -8.20 -12.16
CA GLY A 151 -11.84 -6.97 -11.49
C GLY A 151 -10.93 -5.86 -11.96
N ALA A 152 -11.40 -4.66 -11.80
CA ALA A 152 -10.61 -3.45 -11.91
C ALA A 152 -11.21 -2.45 -10.92
N SER A 153 -10.37 -1.73 -10.20
CA SER A 153 -10.84 -0.68 -9.30
C SER A 153 -10.63 0.68 -9.93
N PHE A 154 -11.55 1.60 -9.66
CA PHE A 154 -11.19 2.99 -9.74
C PHE A 154 -10.09 3.27 -8.72
N PRO A 155 -9.19 4.22 -8.98
CA PRO A 155 -8.18 4.60 -8.01
C PRO A 155 -8.84 5.00 -6.68
N ASP A 156 -8.50 4.29 -5.61
CA ASP A 156 -8.87 4.72 -4.26
C ASP A 156 -7.81 5.69 -3.75
N ILE A 157 -8.23 6.92 -3.45
CA ILE A 157 -7.33 8.01 -3.06
C ILE A 157 -7.75 8.54 -1.69
N ILE A 158 -6.91 8.24 -0.70
CA ILE A 158 -7.08 8.77 0.65
C ILE A 158 -6.04 9.88 0.88
N ARG A 159 -6.52 11.06 1.26
CA ARG A 159 -5.70 12.21 1.63
C ARG A 159 -5.90 12.55 3.09
N ARG A 160 -4.80 12.85 3.77
CA ARG A 160 -4.81 13.33 5.16
C ARG A 160 -3.96 14.58 5.26
N GLN A 161 -4.36 15.47 6.14
CA GLN A 161 -3.67 16.72 6.40
C GLN A 161 -3.74 17.00 7.89
N GLY A 162 -2.64 17.46 8.48
CA GLY A 162 -2.58 17.75 9.90
C GLY A 162 -1.78 19.01 10.19
N TYR A 163 -2.21 19.75 11.21
CA TYR A 163 -1.50 20.85 11.80
C TYR A 163 -1.28 20.53 13.27
N VAL A 164 -0.04 20.66 13.73
CA VAL A 164 0.32 20.41 15.13
C VAL A 164 0.98 21.64 15.69
N GLY A 165 0.55 22.06 16.87
CA GLY A 165 1.22 23.08 17.67
C GLY A 165 1.55 22.53 19.05
N ARG A 166 2.75 22.85 19.55
CA ARG A 166 3.19 22.51 20.90
C ARG A 166 3.98 23.67 21.49
N LEU A 167 3.70 23.98 22.72
CA LEU A 167 4.43 24.93 23.55
C LEU A 167 4.86 24.21 24.82
N ASN A 168 6.18 24.17 25.06
CA ASN A 168 6.75 23.82 26.35
C ASN A 168 7.36 25.05 26.97
N TYR A 169 6.97 25.35 28.19
CA TYR A 169 7.52 26.44 29.00
C TYR A 169 8.05 25.91 30.31
N ASN A 170 9.27 26.31 30.67
CA ASN A 170 9.92 25.93 31.90
C ASN A 170 10.43 27.21 32.60
N PHE A 171 10.06 27.40 33.86
CA PHE A 171 10.54 28.46 34.69
C PHE A 171 11.35 27.92 35.86
N ALA A 172 12.63 28.30 35.93
CA ALA A 172 13.59 27.99 36.98
C ALA A 172 13.72 26.47 37.27
N GLU A 173 13.43 25.61 36.26
CA GLU A 173 13.41 24.14 36.38
C GLU A 173 12.41 23.63 37.47
N ARG A 174 11.48 24.47 37.89
CA ARG A 174 10.50 24.14 38.94
C ARG A 174 9.05 24.10 38.42
N TYR A 175 8.75 24.98 37.47
CA TYR A 175 7.39 25.13 36.94
C TYR A 175 7.42 24.78 35.46
N LEU A 176 6.71 23.72 35.10
CA LEU A 176 6.62 23.20 33.76
C LEU A 176 5.19 23.35 33.27
N LEU A 177 5.02 23.89 32.06
CA LEU A 177 3.75 23.98 31.37
C LEU A 177 3.93 23.39 29.97
N GLU A 178 3.06 22.48 29.60
CA GLU A 178 2.95 21.97 28.24
C GLU A 178 1.54 22.19 27.70
N LEU A 179 1.46 22.74 26.50
CA LEU A 179 0.22 22.92 25.75
C LEU A 179 0.44 22.32 24.39
N ALA A 180 -0.48 21.48 23.94
CA ALA A 180 -0.44 20.90 22.61
C ALA A 180 -1.83 20.99 21.94
N PHE A 181 -1.84 21.02 20.64
CA PHE A 181 -3.05 20.79 19.85
C PHE A 181 -2.73 20.13 18.54
N ARG A 182 -3.70 19.40 18.01
CA ARG A 182 -3.65 18.81 16.69
C ARG A 182 -4.97 19.08 15.96
N TYR A 183 -4.88 19.53 14.71
CA TYR A 183 -6.03 19.77 13.84
C TYR A 183 -5.87 18.93 12.60
N ASP A 184 -6.65 17.85 12.50
CA ASP A 184 -6.51 16.82 11.48
C ASP A 184 -7.70 16.79 10.53
N GLY A 185 -7.42 16.59 9.24
CA GLY A 185 -8.39 16.39 8.19
C GLY A 185 -8.15 15.09 7.40
N SER A 186 -9.23 14.50 6.94
CA SER A 186 -9.19 13.30 6.09
C SER A 186 -10.24 13.34 4.99
N SER A 187 -9.86 12.96 3.75
CA SER A 187 -10.79 12.83 2.63
C SER A 187 -11.79 11.68 2.77
N MET A 188 -11.63 10.83 3.79
CA MET A 188 -12.61 9.77 4.10
C MET A 188 -13.91 10.31 4.70
N TYR A 189 -13.88 11.53 5.20
CA TYR A 189 -15.03 12.20 5.78
C TYR A 189 -15.46 13.37 4.89
N THR A 190 -16.74 13.72 4.94
CA THR A 190 -17.32 14.81 4.14
C THR A 190 -17.98 15.86 5.02
N GLY A 191 -18.10 17.10 4.49
CA GLY A 191 -18.76 18.18 5.17
C GLY A 191 -18.02 18.65 6.42
N SER A 192 -18.76 19.01 7.48
CA SER A 192 -18.20 19.55 8.73
C SER A 192 -17.40 18.56 9.56
N GLY A 193 -17.53 17.25 9.29
CA GLY A 193 -16.76 16.19 9.96
C GLY A 193 -15.40 15.91 9.32
N GLN A 194 -15.03 16.62 8.26
CA GLN A 194 -13.77 16.40 7.55
C GLN A 194 -12.54 16.76 8.40
N PHE A 195 -12.67 17.74 9.28
CA PHE A 195 -11.61 18.18 10.18
C PHE A 195 -12.02 18.08 11.65
N GLY A 196 -11.07 17.69 12.49
CA GLY A 196 -11.24 17.62 13.95
C GLY A 196 -10.10 18.29 14.70
N LEU A 197 -10.42 18.95 15.81
CA LEU A 197 -9.45 19.56 16.73
C LEU A 197 -9.27 18.65 17.95
N PHE A 198 -8.04 18.39 18.30
CA PHE A 198 -7.64 17.54 19.43
C PHE A 198 -6.68 18.33 20.33
N PRO A 199 -7.16 18.94 21.43
CA PRO A 199 -6.33 19.58 22.43
C PRO A 199 -5.61 18.51 23.29
N GLY A 200 -4.39 18.83 23.77
CA GLY A 200 -3.56 18.02 24.66
C GLY A 200 -2.82 18.86 25.68
#